data_b52e5cbc02248c2993e66d96de5df05f
#
_entry.id   b52e5cbc02248c2993e66d96de5df05f
#
_cell.length_a   1.000
_cell.length_b   1.000
_cell.length_c   1.000
_cell.angle_alpha   90.00
_cell.angle_beta   90.00
_cell.angle_gamma   90.00
#
_symmetry.space_group_name_H-M   'P 1'
#
loop_
_entity.id
_entity.type
_entity.pdbx_description
1 polymer ?
#
loop_
_entity_poly.entity_id
_entity_poly.type
_entity_poly.pdbx_seq_one_letter_code
_entity_poly.pdbx_strand_id
1 'polypeptide(L)'
;YQMARAAVASLCGGETRFIGADMSTKLKLMGVDVGSIGDAHASTAGAQELLLLDRVNGIYKKLVTDGEGNRLLGAILVGDGADYERLLQYYQNGVALPQPPLSLLVGEAGGAAAPLVLPDSAILCSCHNVSKGDVVAAVRAGNHELSAVKSCTKAGTGCGGCSNLLKQVVDQTLADLGVEADKG
;
A
#
# COMPACT_ATOMS: atom_id res chain seq x y z
N TYR A 1 -0.15 15.19 -4.73
CA TYR A 1 -0.94 15.29 -5.97
C TYR A 1 -2.35 15.83 -5.74
N GLN A 2 -3.08 15.37 -4.72
CA GLN A 2 -4.46 15.84 -4.43
C GLN A 2 -4.50 17.34 -4.12
N MET A 3 -3.59 17.84 -3.27
CA MET A 3 -3.43 19.29 -3.00
C MET A 3 -3.14 20.08 -4.27
N ALA A 4 -2.23 19.60 -5.12
CA ALA A 4 -1.90 20.28 -6.38
C ALA A 4 -3.11 20.36 -7.31
N ARG A 5 -3.89 19.28 -7.43
CA ARG A 5 -5.14 19.28 -8.21
C ARG A 5 -6.15 20.30 -7.69
N ALA A 6 -6.36 20.35 -6.36
CA ALA A 6 -7.26 21.33 -5.76
C ALA A 6 -6.78 22.77 -5.98
N ALA A 7 -5.48 23.03 -5.86
CA ALA A 7 -4.89 24.33 -6.12
C ALA A 7 -5.07 24.75 -7.58
N VAL A 8 -4.76 23.87 -8.53
CA VAL A 8 -4.96 24.16 -9.96
C VAL A 8 -6.42 24.42 -10.29
N ALA A 9 -7.34 23.57 -9.77
CA ALA A 9 -8.78 23.78 -9.97
C ALA A 9 -9.23 25.15 -9.44
N SER A 10 -8.78 25.54 -8.24
CA SER A 10 -9.08 26.86 -7.66
C SER A 10 -8.52 28.00 -8.50
N LEU A 11 -7.29 27.90 -8.99
CA LEU A 11 -6.68 28.92 -9.87
C LEU A 11 -7.41 29.04 -11.21
N CYS A 12 -8.02 27.98 -11.69
CA CYS A 12 -8.83 27.95 -12.92
C CYS A 12 -10.29 28.34 -12.69
N GLY A 13 -10.68 28.85 -11.51
CA GLY A 13 -12.04 29.26 -11.18
C GLY A 13 -12.98 28.11 -10.81
N GLY A 14 -12.45 26.93 -10.54
CA GLY A 14 -13.24 25.78 -10.07
C GLY A 14 -13.45 25.82 -8.52
N GLU A 15 -14.49 25.14 -8.05
CA GLU A 15 -14.87 25.10 -6.63
C GLU A 15 -14.27 23.89 -5.86
N THR A 16 -13.30 23.17 -6.43
CA THR A 16 -12.69 21.99 -5.79
C THR A 16 -11.96 22.40 -4.52
N ARG A 17 -12.35 21.82 -3.39
CA ARG A 17 -11.70 22.04 -2.09
C ARG A 17 -10.82 20.86 -1.73
N PHE A 18 -9.66 21.15 -1.14
CA PHE A 18 -8.84 20.12 -0.51
C PHE A 18 -9.44 19.75 0.85
N ILE A 19 -9.91 18.50 0.98
CA ILE A 19 -10.56 18.00 2.20
C ILE A 19 -9.61 17.13 3.06
N GLY A 20 -8.35 17.06 2.70
CA GLY A 20 -7.34 16.23 3.33
C GLY A 20 -6.78 15.18 2.36
N ALA A 21 -5.68 14.58 2.75
CA ALA A 21 -5.05 13.47 2.04
C ALA A 21 -4.41 12.52 3.05
N ASP A 22 -4.22 11.27 2.63
CA ASP A 22 -3.39 10.34 3.37
C ASP A 22 -1.95 10.88 3.47
N MET A 23 -1.45 10.99 4.70
CA MET A 23 -0.12 11.49 5.03
C MET A 23 0.92 10.38 5.17
N SER A 24 0.57 9.16 4.77
CA SER A 24 1.49 8.02 4.79
C SER A 24 2.75 8.34 3.99
N THR A 25 3.89 8.06 4.59
CA THR A 25 5.20 8.47 4.07
C THR A 25 6.19 7.32 4.19
N LYS A 26 6.92 7.07 3.12
CA LYS A 26 8.09 6.17 3.12
C LYS A 26 9.30 6.93 2.65
N LEU A 27 10.38 6.85 3.40
CA LEU A 27 11.65 7.48 3.05
C LEU A 27 12.81 6.59 3.47
N LYS A 28 13.96 6.83 2.86
CA LYS A 28 15.23 6.24 3.26
C LYS A 28 16.13 7.37 3.79
N LEU A 29 16.38 7.36 5.09
CA LEU A 29 17.16 8.39 5.75
C LEU A 29 18.50 7.79 6.20
N MET A 30 19.61 8.29 5.64
CA MET A 30 20.97 7.84 5.97
C MET A 30 21.16 6.31 5.90
N GLY A 31 20.49 5.66 4.93
CA GLY A 31 20.56 4.21 4.77
C GLY A 31 19.51 3.42 5.56
N VAL A 32 18.76 4.08 6.45
CA VAL A 32 17.68 3.45 7.23
C VAL A 32 16.34 3.66 6.55
N ASP A 33 15.59 2.58 6.36
CA ASP A 33 14.21 2.66 5.89
C ASP A 33 13.29 3.16 7.01
N VAL A 34 12.47 4.15 6.70
CA VAL A 34 11.49 4.72 7.64
C VAL A 34 10.14 4.81 6.93
N GLY A 35 9.10 4.28 7.56
CA GLY A 35 7.73 4.35 7.09
C GLY A 35 6.78 4.80 8.18
N SER A 36 5.81 5.64 7.83
CA SER A 36 4.70 6.04 8.69
C SER A 36 3.40 5.94 7.91
N ILE A 37 2.38 5.34 8.50
CA ILE A 37 1.06 5.12 7.88
C ILE A 37 -0.01 5.59 8.87
N GLY A 38 -0.96 6.36 8.39
CA GLY A 38 -2.18 6.73 9.10
C GLY A 38 -1.98 7.29 10.51
N ASP A 39 -2.78 6.82 11.47
CA ASP A 39 -2.69 7.19 12.89
C ASP A 39 -1.52 6.46 13.58
N ALA A 40 -0.31 6.85 13.23
CA ALA A 40 0.92 6.26 13.76
C ALA A 40 1.13 6.47 15.26
N HIS A 41 0.38 7.37 15.88
CA HIS A 41 0.50 7.75 17.30
C HIS A 41 -0.63 7.20 18.18
N ALA A 42 -1.51 6.36 17.63
CA ALA A 42 -2.66 5.79 18.35
C ALA A 42 -3.56 6.85 19.00
N SER A 43 -3.78 7.96 18.29
CA SER A 43 -4.62 9.08 18.76
C SER A 43 -6.11 8.73 18.73
N THR A 44 -6.50 7.73 17.97
CA THR A 44 -7.89 7.25 17.88
C THR A 44 -8.30 6.59 19.19
N ALA A 45 -9.45 6.98 19.73
CA ALA A 45 -9.97 6.43 20.98
C ALA A 45 -10.19 4.90 20.84
N GLY A 46 -9.67 4.14 21.81
CA GLY A 46 -9.77 2.67 21.82
C GLY A 46 -8.76 1.96 20.93
N ALA A 47 -7.85 2.71 20.27
CA ALA A 47 -6.78 2.08 19.47
C ALA A 47 -5.87 1.22 20.35
N GLN A 48 -5.37 0.12 19.76
CA GLN A 48 -4.42 -0.80 20.39
C GLN A 48 -3.09 -0.76 19.63
N GLU A 49 -1.99 -0.89 20.37
CA GLU A 49 -0.65 -0.90 19.80
C GLU A 49 0.01 -2.27 19.89
N LEU A 50 0.59 -2.73 18.79
CA LEU A 50 1.47 -3.89 18.75
C LEU A 50 2.88 -3.41 18.40
N LEU A 51 3.87 -3.87 19.17
CA LEU A 51 5.25 -3.43 19.04
C LEU A 51 6.19 -4.61 18.81
N LEU A 52 7.11 -4.44 17.89
CA LEU A 52 8.28 -5.30 17.70
C LEU A 52 9.54 -4.43 17.78
N LEU A 53 10.45 -4.78 18.67
CA LEU A 53 11.74 -4.11 18.84
C LEU A 53 12.86 -5.13 18.77
N ASP A 54 13.67 -5.06 17.73
CA ASP A 54 14.92 -5.81 17.59
C ASP A 54 16.09 -4.84 17.65
N ARG A 55 16.73 -4.77 18.81
CA ARG A 55 17.89 -3.89 19.05
C ARG A 55 19.16 -4.39 18.39
N VAL A 56 19.24 -5.69 18.09
CA VAL A 56 20.44 -6.27 17.46
C VAL A 56 20.51 -5.83 16.00
N ASN A 57 19.38 -5.88 15.30
CA ASN A 57 19.29 -5.53 13.88
C ASN A 57 18.83 -4.08 13.65
N GLY A 58 18.55 -3.32 14.70
CA GLY A 58 18.10 -1.92 14.60
C GLY A 58 16.69 -1.79 14.00
N ILE A 59 15.81 -2.75 14.28
CA ILE A 59 14.45 -2.76 13.73
C ILE A 59 13.45 -2.34 14.82
N TYR A 60 12.57 -1.39 14.46
CA TYR A 60 11.39 -1.02 15.22
C TYR A 60 10.18 -1.06 14.30
N LYS A 61 9.16 -1.83 14.68
CA LYS A 61 7.89 -1.87 13.98
C LYS A 61 6.75 -1.68 14.98
N LYS A 62 5.80 -0.83 14.63
CA LYS A 62 4.58 -0.61 15.40
C LYS A 62 3.37 -0.72 14.46
N LEU A 63 2.34 -1.44 14.88
CA LEU A 63 1.00 -1.38 14.30
C LEU A 63 0.06 -0.73 15.29
N VAL A 64 -0.83 0.10 14.78
CA VAL A 64 -1.97 0.66 15.51
C VAL A 64 -3.23 0.08 14.90
N THR A 65 -4.02 -0.61 15.71
CA THR A 65 -5.25 -1.27 15.28
C THR A 65 -6.47 -0.68 16.01
N ASP A 66 -7.66 -1.00 15.52
CA ASP A 66 -8.87 -0.79 16.30
C ASP A 66 -8.86 -1.66 17.58
N GLY A 67 -9.83 -1.44 18.47
CA GLY A 67 -9.89 -2.13 19.76
C GLY A 67 -10.04 -3.65 19.68
N GLU A 68 -10.49 -4.15 18.54
CA GLU A 68 -10.67 -5.58 18.27
C GLU A 68 -9.50 -6.21 17.50
N GLY A 69 -8.55 -5.39 17.03
CA GLY A 69 -7.42 -5.85 16.22
C GLY A 69 -7.79 -6.25 14.79
N ASN A 70 -8.94 -5.81 14.30
CA ASN A 70 -9.46 -6.22 12.99
C ASN A 70 -9.05 -5.26 11.87
N ARG A 71 -8.78 -3.98 12.17
CA ARG A 71 -8.45 -2.95 11.17
C ARG A 71 -7.16 -2.24 11.53
N LEU A 72 -6.35 -1.98 10.51
CA LEU A 72 -5.16 -1.15 10.65
C LEU A 72 -5.57 0.33 10.65
N LEU A 73 -5.23 1.05 11.71
CA LEU A 73 -5.40 2.49 11.85
C LEU A 73 -4.11 3.24 11.52
N GLY A 74 -2.97 2.62 11.79
CA GLY A 74 -1.68 3.22 11.51
C GLY A 74 -0.52 2.26 11.69
N ALA A 75 0.67 2.66 11.27
CA ALA A 75 1.89 1.89 11.46
C ALA A 75 3.14 2.80 11.47
N ILE A 76 4.20 2.34 12.13
CA ILE A 76 5.56 2.88 12.02
C ILE A 76 6.49 1.71 11.71
N LEU A 77 7.39 1.91 10.75
CA LEU A 77 8.46 0.99 10.40
C LEU A 77 9.78 1.74 10.41
N VAL A 78 10.79 1.22 11.10
CA VAL A 78 12.14 1.76 11.11
C VAL A 78 13.13 0.61 10.99
N GLY A 79 14.12 0.73 10.13
CA GLY A 79 15.16 -0.27 9.86
C GLY A 79 14.75 -1.29 8.81
N ASP A 80 13.54 -1.81 8.88
CA ASP A 80 12.97 -2.73 7.89
C ASP A 80 11.63 -2.19 7.37
N GLY A 81 11.62 -1.71 6.13
CA GLY A 81 10.46 -1.16 5.44
C GLY A 81 9.84 -2.12 4.41
N ALA A 82 10.19 -3.40 4.42
CA ALA A 82 9.71 -4.37 3.41
C ALA A 82 8.19 -4.49 3.37
N ASP A 83 7.54 -4.48 4.55
CA ASP A 83 6.09 -4.63 4.68
C ASP A 83 5.29 -3.34 4.43
N TYR A 84 5.95 -2.20 4.18
CA TYR A 84 5.29 -0.90 4.09
C TYR A 84 4.13 -0.88 3.09
N GLU A 85 4.36 -1.35 1.86
CA GLU A 85 3.35 -1.33 0.80
C GLU A 85 2.13 -2.20 1.16
N ARG A 86 2.39 -3.35 1.77
CA ARG A 86 1.35 -4.27 2.22
C ARG A 86 0.51 -3.66 3.35
N LEU A 87 1.14 -3.07 4.34
CA LEU A 87 0.45 -2.38 5.45
C LEU A 87 -0.34 -1.18 4.93
N LEU A 88 0.20 -0.44 3.98
CA LEU A 88 -0.50 0.67 3.34
C LEU A 88 -1.79 0.21 2.67
N GLN A 89 -1.79 -0.98 2.02
CA GLN A 89 -3.00 -1.55 1.43
C GLN A 89 -4.05 -1.92 2.47
N TYR A 90 -3.66 -2.52 3.60
CA TYR A 90 -4.59 -2.77 4.71
C TYR A 90 -5.23 -1.47 5.20
N TYR A 91 -4.43 -0.43 5.39
CA TYR A 91 -4.89 0.87 5.87
C TYR A 91 -5.81 1.57 4.86
N GLN A 92 -5.35 1.75 3.61
CA GLN A 92 -6.08 2.53 2.60
C GLN A 92 -7.39 1.88 2.15
N ASN A 93 -7.41 0.55 2.06
CA ASN A 93 -8.56 -0.19 1.56
C ASN A 93 -9.44 -0.76 2.68
N GLY A 94 -9.08 -0.55 3.95
CA GLY A 94 -9.84 -1.04 5.09
C GLY A 94 -10.00 -2.56 5.13
N VAL A 95 -9.07 -3.30 4.56
CA VAL A 95 -9.07 -4.77 4.54
C VAL A 95 -8.86 -5.29 5.94
N ALA A 96 -9.60 -6.34 6.32
CA ALA A 96 -9.45 -6.96 7.62
C ALA A 96 -8.05 -7.56 7.81
N LEU A 97 -7.48 -7.35 9.00
CA LEU A 97 -6.17 -7.88 9.34
C LEU A 97 -6.21 -9.40 9.54
N PRO A 98 -5.11 -10.12 9.21
CA PRO A 98 -4.97 -11.53 9.58
C PRO A 98 -4.93 -11.66 11.11
N GLN A 99 -5.43 -12.77 11.61
CA GLN A 99 -5.41 -13.06 13.04
C GLN A 99 -4.38 -14.15 13.36
N PRO A 100 -3.47 -13.92 14.31
CA PRO A 100 -3.28 -12.68 15.10
C PRO A 100 -2.56 -11.57 14.28
N PRO A 101 -2.87 -10.28 14.51
CA PRO A 101 -2.27 -9.17 13.76
C PRO A 101 -0.74 -9.08 13.94
N LEU A 102 -0.21 -9.64 15.02
CA LEU A 102 1.22 -9.71 15.29
C LEU A 102 2.00 -10.41 14.16
N SER A 103 1.36 -11.32 13.43
CA SER A 103 1.98 -12.00 12.27
C SER A 103 2.47 -11.01 11.20
N LEU A 104 1.87 -9.83 11.09
CA LEU A 104 2.29 -8.77 10.16
C LEU A 104 3.61 -8.09 10.58
N LEU A 105 4.00 -8.17 11.85
CA LEU A 105 5.26 -7.59 12.34
C LEU A 105 6.43 -8.54 12.19
N VAL A 106 6.18 -9.85 12.31
CA VAL A 106 7.24 -10.88 12.35
C VAL A 106 7.70 -11.26 10.93
N GLY A 107 6.95 -10.88 9.90
CA GLY A 107 7.26 -11.18 8.50
C GLY A 107 7.27 -12.69 8.20
N GLU A 108 8.07 -13.11 7.22
CA GLU A 108 8.18 -14.51 6.80
C GLU A 108 8.75 -15.44 7.89
N ALA A 109 9.43 -14.89 8.90
CA ALA A 109 9.94 -15.66 10.03
C ALA A 109 8.82 -16.28 10.90
N GLY A 110 7.60 -15.74 10.82
CA GLY A 110 6.41 -16.23 11.54
C GLY A 110 5.52 -17.20 10.75
N GLY A 111 5.95 -17.65 9.59
CA GLY A 111 5.13 -18.41 8.63
C GLY A 111 4.71 -17.55 7.44
N ALA A 112 4.43 -18.19 6.31
CA ALA A 112 4.02 -17.48 5.10
C ALA A 112 2.85 -16.54 5.41
N ALA A 113 3.10 -15.24 5.28
CA ALA A 113 2.06 -14.24 5.49
C ALA A 113 0.90 -14.53 4.53
N ALA A 114 -0.31 -14.65 5.05
CA ALA A 114 -1.50 -14.92 4.24
C ALA A 114 -1.54 -13.95 3.03
N PRO A 115 -1.86 -14.42 1.83
CA PRO A 115 -1.91 -13.57 0.66
C PRO A 115 -2.91 -12.43 0.90
N LEU A 116 -2.50 -11.21 0.58
CA LEU A 116 -3.37 -10.05 0.68
C LEU A 116 -4.43 -10.10 -0.43
N VAL A 117 -5.64 -10.47 -0.07
CA VAL A 117 -6.77 -10.50 -0.99
C VAL A 117 -7.38 -9.09 -1.05
N LEU A 118 -7.14 -8.40 -2.14
CA LEU A 118 -7.69 -7.06 -2.39
C LEU A 118 -8.95 -7.16 -3.26
N PRO A 119 -10.04 -6.44 -2.92
CA PRO A 119 -11.19 -6.30 -3.82
C PRO A 119 -10.81 -5.51 -5.08
N ASP A 120 -11.56 -5.65 -6.16
CA ASP A 120 -11.27 -4.93 -7.42
C ASP A 120 -11.38 -3.41 -7.28
N SER A 121 -12.15 -2.92 -6.30
CA SER A 121 -12.24 -1.50 -5.95
C SER A 121 -11.03 -0.96 -5.20
N ALA A 122 -10.12 -1.83 -4.74
CA ALA A 122 -8.94 -1.41 -3.96
C ALA A 122 -8.01 -0.52 -4.79
N ILE A 123 -7.63 0.61 -4.23
CA ILE A 123 -6.71 1.55 -4.89
C ILE A 123 -5.28 1.03 -4.74
N LEU A 124 -4.67 0.64 -5.86
CA LEU A 124 -3.27 0.22 -5.92
C LEU A 124 -2.32 1.39 -6.07
N CYS A 125 -2.70 2.39 -6.86
CA CYS A 125 -1.88 3.57 -7.13
C CYS A 125 -2.60 4.85 -6.69
N SER A 126 -2.25 5.39 -5.53
CA SER A 126 -2.85 6.62 -5.01
C SER A 126 -2.48 7.87 -5.82
N CYS A 127 -1.31 7.90 -6.47
CA CYS A 127 -0.88 9.04 -7.30
C CYS A 127 -1.79 9.26 -8.50
N HIS A 128 -2.26 8.19 -9.12
CA HIS A 128 -3.09 8.22 -10.32
C HIS A 128 -4.50 7.69 -10.10
N ASN A 129 -4.83 7.33 -8.85
CA ASN A 129 -6.13 6.78 -8.46
C ASN A 129 -6.54 5.56 -9.29
N VAL A 130 -5.59 4.60 -9.46
CA VAL A 130 -5.80 3.37 -10.22
C VAL A 130 -6.15 2.25 -9.28
N SER A 131 -7.30 1.60 -9.54
CA SER A 131 -7.77 0.45 -8.77
C SER A 131 -7.16 -0.88 -9.26
N LYS A 132 -7.33 -1.93 -8.46
CA LYS A 132 -6.99 -3.31 -8.88
C LYS A 132 -7.80 -3.69 -10.12
N GLY A 133 -9.09 -3.36 -10.16
CA GLY A 133 -9.97 -3.63 -11.30
C GLY A 133 -9.47 -3.00 -12.60
N ASP A 134 -8.96 -1.76 -12.55
CA ASP A 134 -8.38 -1.10 -13.73
C ASP A 134 -7.16 -1.86 -14.25
N VAL A 135 -6.29 -2.34 -13.34
CA VAL A 135 -5.11 -3.14 -13.70
C VAL A 135 -5.52 -4.48 -14.30
N VAL A 136 -6.46 -5.19 -13.67
CA VAL A 136 -6.99 -6.47 -14.16
C VAL A 136 -7.64 -6.29 -15.54
N ALA A 137 -8.42 -5.22 -15.73
CA ALA A 137 -9.04 -4.91 -17.02
C ALA A 137 -7.98 -4.64 -18.10
N ALA A 138 -6.90 -3.92 -17.78
CA ALA A 138 -5.80 -3.66 -18.68
C ALA A 138 -5.10 -4.96 -19.12
N VAL A 139 -4.84 -5.88 -18.17
CA VAL A 139 -4.24 -7.19 -18.49
C VAL A 139 -5.16 -8.02 -19.37
N ARG A 140 -6.46 -8.09 -19.06
CA ARG A 140 -7.47 -8.80 -19.87
C ARG A 140 -7.65 -8.22 -21.27
N ALA A 141 -7.35 -6.93 -21.44
CA ALA A 141 -7.35 -6.26 -22.75
C ALA A 141 -6.08 -6.55 -23.59
N GLY A 142 -5.19 -7.44 -23.12
CA GLY A 142 -4.01 -7.88 -23.86
C GLY A 142 -2.71 -7.17 -23.46
N ASN A 143 -2.70 -6.34 -22.41
CA ASN A 143 -1.46 -5.75 -21.89
C ASN A 143 -0.80 -6.72 -20.92
N HIS A 144 -0.01 -7.67 -21.42
CA HIS A 144 0.58 -8.73 -20.61
C HIS A 144 1.92 -8.33 -19.97
N GLU A 145 2.55 -7.26 -20.45
CA GLU A 145 3.78 -6.73 -19.87
C GLU A 145 3.47 -5.64 -18.84
N LEU A 146 4.25 -5.63 -17.75
CA LEU A 146 4.15 -4.59 -16.71
C LEU A 146 4.33 -3.17 -17.28
N SER A 147 5.22 -3.03 -18.26
CA SER A 147 5.47 -1.77 -18.99
C SER A 147 4.22 -1.27 -19.72
N ALA A 148 3.51 -2.16 -20.41
CA ALA A 148 2.27 -1.86 -21.11
C ALA A 148 1.14 -1.47 -20.14
N VAL A 149 0.97 -2.23 -19.04
CA VAL A 149 0.01 -1.90 -17.98
C VAL A 149 0.30 -0.53 -17.37
N LYS A 150 1.57 -0.20 -17.07
CA LYS A 150 1.97 1.13 -16.58
C LYS A 150 1.66 2.23 -17.59
N SER A 151 1.86 1.96 -18.87
CA SER A 151 1.63 2.95 -19.93
C SER A 151 0.15 3.30 -20.10
N CYS A 152 -0.74 2.31 -20.05
CA CYS A 152 -2.17 2.53 -20.24
C CYS A 152 -2.87 3.02 -18.95
N THR A 153 -2.53 2.49 -17.77
CA THR A 153 -3.17 2.87 -16.50
C THR A 153 -2.52 4.05 -15.81
N LYS A 154 -1.27 4.37 -16.14
CA LYS A 154 -0.37 5.31 -15.43
C LYS A 154 0.01 4.85 -14.02
N ALA A 155 -0.41 3.68 -13.56
CA ALA A 155 0.02 3.13 -12.28
C ALA A 155 1.54 2.94 -12.25
N GLY A 156 2.16 3.30 -11.12
CA GLY A 156 3.61 3.16 -10.94
C GLY A 156 4.49 4.16 -11.69
N THR A 157 3.91 5.13 -12.42
CA THR A 157 4.68 6.15 -13.17
C THR A 157 4.94 7.43 -12.38
N GLY A 158 4.33 7.60 -11.21
CA GLY A 158 4.53 8.73 -10.31
C GLY A 158 5.64 8.46 -9.29
N CYS A 159 5.28 8.22 -8.03
CA CYS A 159 6.26 7.95 -6.95
C CYS A 159 6.91 6.56 -7.03
N GLY A 160 6.36 5.64 -7.81
CA GLY A 160 6.89 4.27 -7.98
C GLY A 160 6.57 3.31 -6.83
N GLY A 161 5.99 3.76 -5.71
CA GLY A 161 5.75 2.95 -4.51
C GLY A 161 4.88 1.72 -4.75
N CYS A 162 3.91 1.80 -5.66
CA CYS A 162 3.02 0.67 -5.97
C CYS A 162 3.62 -0.36 -6.96
N SER A 163 4.86 -0.20 -7.43
CA SER A 163 5.40 -1.03 -8.52
C SER A 163 5.46 -2.52 -8.20
N ASN A 164 5.82 -2.90 -6.97
CA ASN A 164 5.89 -4.30 -6.55
C ASN A 164 4.49 -4.92 -6.47
N LEU A 165 3.54 -4.20 -5.85
CA LEU A 165 2.16 -4.65 -5.75
C LEU A 165 1.51 -4.74 -7.13
N LEU A 166 1.77 -3.76 -8.01
CA LEU A 166 1.29 -3.77 -9.38
C LEU A 166 1.79 -5.01 -10.12
N LYS A 167 3.09 -5.34 -9.98
CA LYS A 167 3.67 -6.55 -10.57
C LYS A 167 2.96 -7.81 -10.06
N GLN A 168 2.74 -7.93 -8.75
CA GLN A 168 2.04 -9.08 -8.16
C GLN A 168 0.62 -9.26 -8.73
N VAL A 169 -0.13 -8.16 -8.89
CA VAL A 169 -1.49 -8.21 -9.45
C VAL A 169 -1.46 -8.60 -10.93
N VAL A 170 -0.49 -8.09 -11.71
CA VAL A 170 -0.32 -8.47 -13.12
C VAL A 170 0.03 -9.96 -13.23
N ASP A 171 1.04 -10.42 -12.50
CA ASP A 171 1.49 -11.82 -12.52
C ASP A 171 0.36 -12.78 -12.11
N GLN A 172 -0.39 -12.43 -11.06
CA GLN A 172 -1.55 -13.22 -10.63
C GLN A 172 -2.65 -13.26 -11.69
N THR A 173 -2.95 -12.13 -12.31
CA THR A 173 -4.00 -12.07 -13.35
C THR A 173 -3.59 -12.87 -14.59
N LEU A 174 -2.32 -12.84 -14.99
CA LEU A 174 -1.81 -13.67 -16.08
C LEU A 174 -1.90 -15.16 -15.76
N ALA A 175 -1.54 -15.55 -14.54
CA ALA A 175 -1.69 -16.94 -14.08
C ALA A 175 -3.16 -17.40 -14.12
N ASP A 176 -4.10 -16.55 -13.67
CA ASP A 176 -5.54 -16.83 -13.71
C ASP A 176 -6.07 -16.96 -15.14
N LEU A 177 -5.44 -16.28 -16.11
CA LEU A 177 -5.77 -16.39 -17.56
C LEU A 177 -5.07 -17.56 -18.25
N GLY A 178 -4.16 -18.27 -17.58
CA GLY A 178 -3.35 -19.33 -18.19
C GLY A 178 -2.32 -18.82 -19.21
N VAL A 179 -1.94 -17.55 -19.11
CA VAL A 179 -0.92 -16.91 -19.96
C VAL A 179 0.39 -16.88 -19.21
N GLU A 180 1.44 -17.47 -19.78
CA GLU A 180 2.78 -17.35 -19.21
C GLU A 180 3.27 -15.90 -19.34
N ALA A 181 3.78 -15.35 -18.23
CA ALA A 181 4.44 -14.05 -18.25
C ALA A 181 5.70 -14.16 -19.10
N ASP A 182 5.81 -13.33 -20.14
CA ASP A 182 7.03 -13.26 -20.94
C ASP A 182 8.17 -12.76 -20.04
N LYS A 183 9.19 -13.60 -19.87
CA LYS A 183 10.37 -13.30 -19.06
C LYS A 183 11.35 -12.49 -19.92
N GLY A 184 11.05 -11.18 -20.12
CA GLY A 184 11.97 -10.24 -20.69
C GLY A 184 12.97 -9.68 -19.66
#